data_a2d34613da7a876e28329e625e52a1c3
#
_entry.id   a2d34613da7a876e28329e625e52a1c3
#
_cell.length_a   1.000
_cell.length_b   1.000
_cell.length_c   1.000
_cell.angle_alpha   90.00
_cell.angle_beta   90.00
_cell.angle_gamma   90.00
#
_symmetry.space_group_name_H-M   'P 1'
#
loop_
_entity.id
_entity.type
_entity.pdbx_description
1 polymer ?
#
loop_
_entity_poly.entity_id
_entity_poly.type
_entity_poly.pdbx_seq_one_letter_code
_entity_poly.pdbx_strand_id
1 'polypeptide(L)'
;MKKKIAFIMNPNSGTTSKAGIPGLIERRLDKEKFDYIIMNTQYAGHATELAGKAVEDNFDIVVAVGGDGTVNETGRALVHTNTAMGIIPSGSGNGMARHLMLPMEAGKAIDIINECEIHTLDYGLINDMPFFCTCGMGFDAFISKKFAEAGKRGLMTYMENVLK
;
A
#
# COMPACT_ATOMS: atom_id res chain seq x y z
N MET A 1 -23.28 11.74 6.67
CA MET A 1 -23.10 10.27 6.50
C MET A 1 -21.60 9.99 6.66
N LYS A 2 -21.21 8.98 7.42
CA LYS A 2 -19.81 8.60 7.56
C LYS A 2 -19.29 7.98 6.26
N LYS A 3 -18.02 8.23 5.94
CA LYS A 3 -17.35 7.54 4.83
C LYS A 3 -16.90 6.15 5.25
N LYS A 4 -16.94 5.18 4.33
CA LYS A 4 -16.48 3.82 4.56
C LYS A 4 -15.02 3.68 4.18
N ILE A 5 -14.18 3.16 5.09
CA ILE A 5 -12.77 2.87 4.83
C ILE A 5 -12.49 1.37 4.95
N ALA A 6 -11.79 0.80 3.97
CA ALA A 6 -11.23 -0.54 4.03
C ALA A 6 -9.69 -0.46 4.17
N PHE A 7 -9.14 -0.93 5.27
CA PHE A 7 -7.70 -1.10 5.45
C PHE A 7 -7.28 -2.48 4.95
N ILE A 8 -6.47 -2.55 3.90
CA ILE A 8 -5.91 -3.79 3.36
C ILE A 8 -4.48 -3.93 3.89
N MET A 9 -4.30 -4.84 4.82
CA MET A 9 -3.03 -5.03 5.53
C MET A 9 -2.31 -6.28 5.04
N ASN A 10 -1.06 -6.11 4.58
CA ASN A 10 -0.17 -7.23 4.31
C ASN A 10 0.66 -7.55 5.56
N PRO A 11 0.33 -8.59 6.33
CA PRO A 11 1.03 -8.90 7.58
C PRO A 11 2.51 -9.25 7.37
N ASN A 12 2.88 -9.68 6.16
CA ASN A 12 4.22 -10.17 5.82
C ASN A 12 5.10 -9.11 5.14
N SER A 13 4.65 -7.85 4.93
CA SER A 13 5.46 -6.82 4.28
C SER A 13 6.42 -6.15 5.27
N GLY A 14 7.63 -5.76 4.78
CA GLY A 14 8.63 -5.05 5.58
C GLY A 14 9.30 -5.90 6.66
N THR A 15 10.09 -5.25 7.50
CA THR A 15 10.87 -5.87 8.59
C THR A 15 10.29 -5.58 9.98
N THR A 16 9.31 -4.69 10.08
CA THR A 16 8.71 -4.26 11.36
C THR A 16 7.38 -4.98 11.58
N SER A 17 7.16 -5.44 12.81
CA SER A 17 5.89 -6.06 13.21
C SER A 17 4.72 -5.09 13.04
N LYS A 18 3.64 -5.54 12.41
CA LYS A 18 2.40 -4.76 12.21
C LYS A 18 1.33 -5.03 13.25
N ALA A 19 1.64 -5.86 14.25
CA ALA A 19 0.67 -6.24 15.29
C ALA A 19 0.05 -5.01 16.00
N GLY A 20 0.77 -3.89 16.04
CA GLY A 20 0.29 -2.65 16.65
C GLY A 20 -0.58 -1.76 15.73
N ILE A 21 -0.59 -1.97 14.41
CA ILE A 21 -1.31 -1.09 13.47
C ILE A 21 -2.83 -1.11 13.68
N PRO A 22 -3.50 -2.27 13.86
CA PRO A 22 -4.93 -2.28 14.16
C PRO A 22 -5.28 -1.46 15.40
N GLY A 23 -4.48 -1.57 16.46
CA GLY A 23 -4.67 -0.77 17.67
C GLY A 23 -4.41 0.73 17.46
N LEU A 24 -3.52 1.11 16.53
CA LEU A 24 -3.33 2.51 16.15
C LEU A 24 -4.54 3.04 15.37
N ILE A 25 -5.06 2.28 14.43
CA ILE A 25 -6.28 2.61 13.68
C ILE A 25 -7.43 2.83 14.68
N GLU A 26 -7.62 1.88 15.59
CA GLU A 26 -8.69 1.96 16.61
C GLU A 26 -8.61 3.23 17.46
N ARG A 27 -7.41 3.67 17.84
CA ARG A 27 -7.21 4.82 18.71
C ARG A 27 -7.16 6.17 17.99
N ARG A 28 -6.70 6.21 16.73
CA ARG A 28 -6.39 7.47 16.03
C ARG A 28 -7.35 7.81 14.90
N LEU A 29 -8.04 6.81 14.32
CA LEU A 29 -9.01 7.07 13.26
C LEU A 29 -10.21 7.86 13.82
N ASP A 30 -10.60 8.91 13.11
CA ASP A 30 -11.76 9.74 13.46
C ASP A 30 -13.06 8.97 13.17
N LYS A 31 -13.61 8.36 14.21
CA LYS A 31 -14.84 7.55 14.15
C LYS A 31 -16.11 8.37 13.93
N GLU A 32 -16.04 9.67 14.05
CA GLU A 32 -17.18 10.53 13.69
C GLU A 32 -17.28 10.71 12.16
N LYS A 33 -16.12 10.64 11.48
CA LYS A 33 -16.02 10.75 10.02
C LYS A 33 -16.13 9.41 9.30
N PHE A 34 -15.64 8.32 9.92
CA PHE A 34 -15.38 7.06 9.24
C PHE A 34 -15.96 5.83 9.95
N ASP A 35 -16.57 4.96 9.15
CA ASP A 35 -16.80 3.54 9.49
C ASP A 35 -15.72 2.71 8.78
N TYR A 36 -15.10 1.74 9.44
CA TYR A 36 -13.98 1.03 8.87
C TYR A 36 -13.98 -0.47 9.09
N ILE A 37 -13.28 -1.17 8.18
CA ILE A 37 -12.92 -2.58 8.32
C ILE A 37 -11.42 -2.77 8.09
N ILE A 38 -10.87 -3.86 8.63
CA ILE A 38 -9.48 -4.28 8.38
C ILE A 38 -9.49 -5.66 7.73
N MET A 39 -8.85 -5.79 6.58
CA MET A 39 -8.71 -7.03 5.83
C MET A 39 -7.23 -7.39 5.69
N ASN A 40 -6.87 -8.64 5.97
CA ASN A 40 -5.50 -9.13 5.84
C ASN A 40 -5.31 -9.86 4.52
N THR A 41 -4.21 -9.56 3.82
CA THR A 41 -3.81 -10.34 2.64
C THR A 41 -3.22 -11.68 3.07
N GLN A 42 -3.41 -12.70 2.24
CA GLN A 42 -2.96 -14.06 2.51
C GLN A 42 -1.88 -14.52 1.50
N TYR A 43 -1.89 -13.96 0.29
CA TYR A 43 -0.99 -14.30 -0.81
C TYR A 43 -0.72 -13.09 -1.70
N ALA A 44 0.23 -13.20 -2.62
CA ALA A 44 0.53 -12.17 -3.61
C ALA A 44 -0.66 -12.00 -4.57
N GLY A 45 -1.05 -10.75 -4.84
CA GLY A 45 -2.24 -10.41 -5.63
C GLY A 45 -3.53 -10.26 -4.82
N HIS A 46 -3.59 -10.78 -3.58
CA HIS A 46 -4.82 -10.72 -2.77
C HIS A 46 -5.25 -9.29 -2.44
N ALA A 47 -4.31 -8.34 -2.37
CA ALA A 47 -4.68 -6.94 -2.13
C ALA A 47 -5.49 -6.36 -3.30
N THR A 48 -5.24 -6.79 -4.55
CA THR A 48 -6.05 -6.40 -5.71
C THR A 48 -7.48 -6.93 -5.60
N GLU A 49 -7.65 -8.19 -5.20
CA GLU A 49 -8.98 -8.81 -5.03
C GLU A 49 -9.78 -8.13 -3.92
N LEU A 50 -9.14 -7.88 -2.77
CA LEU A 50 -9.78 -7.21 -1.63
C LEU A 50 -10.15 -5.75 -1.96
N ALA A 51 -9.29 -5.04 -2.71
CA ALA A 51 -9.57 -3.68 -3.14
C ALA A 51 -10.71 -3.64 -4.16
N GLY A 52 -10.74 -4.57 -5.12
CA GLY A 52 -11.84 -4.70 -6.08
C GLY A 52 -13.18 -4.96 -5.38
N LYS A 53 -13.19 -5.86 -4.40
CA LYS A 53 -14.37 -6.11 -3.58
C LYS A 53 -14.81 -4.87 -2.79
N ALA A 54 -13.87 -4.11 -2.22
CA ALA A 54 -14.19 -2.87 -1.53
C ALA A 54 -14.83 -1.83 -2.46
N VAL A 55 -14.39 -1.76 -3.74
CA VAL A 55 -15.04 -0.92 -4.76
C VAL A 55 -16.47 -1.38 -5.03
N GLU A 56 -16.70 -2.69 -5.21
CA GLU A 56 -18.03 -3.28 -5.43
C GLU A 56 -18.97 -3.01 -4.23
N ASP A 57 -18.44 -3.08 -3.00
CA ASP A 57 -19.18 -2.82 -1.75
C ASP A 57 -19.32 -1.30 -1.44
N ASN A 58 -18.96 -0.43 -2.39
CA ASN A 58 -19.06 1.04 -2.30
C ASN A 58 -18.32 1.61 -1.08
N PHE A 59 -17.05 1.21 -0.89
CA PHE A 59 -16.15 1.89 0.03
C PHE A 59 -15.65 3.20 -0.59
N ASP A 60 -15.64 4.27 0.20
CA ASP A 60 -15.16 5.58 -0.24
C ASP A 60 -13.62 5.63 -0.33
N ILE A 61 -12.94 4.88 0.55
CA ILE A 61 -11.50 4.89 0.67
C ILE A 61 -11.00 3.46 0.90
N VAL A 62 -9.94 3.08 0.18
CA VAL A 62 -9.17 1.86 0.45
C VAL A 62 -7.75 2.26 0.87
N VAL A 63 -7.31 1.81 2.02
CA VAL A 63 -5.99 2.12 2.57
C VAL A 63 -5.07 0.92 2.44
N ALA A 64 -3.99 1.07 1.66
CA ALA A 64 -2.93 0.08 1.57
C ALA A 64 -2.02 0.16 2.80
N VAL A 65 -2.02 -0.86 3.65
CA VAL A 65 -1.15 -0.99 4.82
C VAL A 65 -0.04 -1.97 4.49
N GLY A 66 1.07 -1.46 3.94
CA GLY A 66 2.12 -2.31 3.40
C GLY A 66 3.28 -1.55 2.78
N GLY A 67 4.06 -2.26 1.97
CA GLY A 67 5.10 -1.70 1.13
C GLY A 67 4.62 -1.46 -0.30
N ASP A 68 5.57 -1.17 -1.20
CA ASP A 68 5.30 -0.81 -2.61
C ASP A 68 4.47 -1.87 -3.35
N GLY A 69 4.68 -3.16 -3.07
CA GLY A 69 3.87 -4.24 -3.65
C GLY A 69 2.39 -4.13 -3.26
N THR A 70 2.10 -3.92 -1.97
CA THR A 70 0.72 -3.76 -1.47
C THR A 70 0.06 -2.51 -2.06
N VAL A 71 0.81 -1.40 -2.13
CA VAL A 71 0.35 -0.15 -2.76
C VAL A 71 0.01 -0.38 -4.23
N ASN A 72 0.89 -1.05 -4.96
CA ASN A 72 0.72 -1.32 -6.39
C ASN A 72 -0.47 -2.27 -6.66
N GLU A 73 -0.61 -3.34 -5.88
CA GLU A 73 -1.74 -4.26 -5.97
C GLU A 73 -3.07 -3.55 -5.67
N THR A 74 -3.13 -2.77 -4.59
CA THR A 74 -4.32 -2.00 -4.22
C THR A 74 -4.67 -0.98 -5.30
N GLY A 75 -3.69 -0.17 -5.73
CA GLY A 75 -3.91 0.89 -6.72
C GLY A 75 -4.45 0.38 -8.05
N ARG A 76 -4.01 -0.80 -8.50
CA ARG A 76 -4.49 -1.41 -9.76
C ARG A 76 -6.00 -1.63 -9.78
N ALA A 77 -6.59 -2.02 -8.66
CA ALA A 77 -8.03 -2.24 -8.55
C ALA A 77 -8.82 -0.92 -8.47
N LEU A 78 -8.16 0.19 -8.12
CA LEU A 78 -8.83 1.47 -7.91
C LEU A 78 -8.76 2.40 -9.12
N VAL A 79 -7.96 2.07 -10.15
CA VAL A 79 -7.86 2.87 -11.38
C VAL A 79 -9.23 2.99 -12.04
N HIS A 80 -9.59 4.22 -12.41
CA HIS A 80 -10.89 4.56 -13.00
C HIS A 80 -12.12 4.27 -12.12
N THR A 81 -11.94 4.17 -10.80
CA THR A 81 -13.05 4.09 -9.83
C THR A 81 -13.21 5.42 -9.09
N ASN A 82 -14.31 5.54 -8.34
CA ASN A 82 -14.54 6.68 -7.45
C ASN A 82 -13.97 6.47 -6.04
N THR A 83 -13.34 5.33 -5.78
CA THR A 83 -12.75 4.99 -4.48
C THR A 83 -11.35 5.58 -4.36
N ALA A 84 -11.12 6.40 -3.36
CA ALA A 84 -9.80 6.98 -3.10
C ALA A 84 -8.83 5.95 -2.48
N MET A 85 -7.52 6.14 -2.70
CA MET A 85 -6.48 5.33 -2.08
C MET A 85 -5.75 6.09 -0.98
N GLY A 86 -5.66 5.50 0.22
CA GLY A 86 -4.76 5.93 1.29
C GLY A 86 -3.56 4.99 1.41
N ILE A 87 -2.49 5.43 2.06
CA ILE A 87 -1.28 4.62 2.29
C ILE A 87 -0.84 4.74 3.74
N ILE A 88 -0.67 3.59 4.41
CA ILE A 88 0.09 3.48 5.67
C ILE A 88 1.37 2.70 5.33
N PRO A 89 2.52 3.40 5.20
CA PRO A 89 3.75 2.78 4.74
C PRO A 89 4.33 1.86 5.82
N SER A 90 4.57 0.60 5.44
CA SER A 90 5.14 -0.40 6.36
C SER A 90 6.01 -1.43 5.64
N GLY A 91 6.54 -1.09 4.47
CA GLY A 91 7.52 -1.86 3.72
C GLY A 91 8.94 -1.35 3.91
N SER A 92 9.89 -1.93 3.18
CA SER A 92 11.31 -1.55 3.22
C SER A 92 11.61 -0.30 2.38
N GLY A 93 10.95 -0.14 1.21
CA GLY A 93 11.18 0.97 0.29
C GLY A 93 10.20 2.12 0.53
N ASN A 94 8.91 1.83 0.37
CA ASN A 94 7.80 2.78 0.47
C ASN A 94 7.96 3.97 -0.50
N GLY A 95 8.38 3.67 -1.75
CA GLY A 95 8.72 4.67 -2.76
C GLY A 95 7.58 5.65 -3.04
N MET A 96 6.36 5.16 -3.27
CA MET A 96 5.18 6.00 -3.48
C MET A 96 4.87 6.89 -2.29
N ALA A 97 4.91 6.35 -1.07
CA ALA A 97 4.66 7.11 0.13
C ALA A 97 5.72 8.22 0.35
N ARG A 98 7.00 7.94 0.06
CA ARG A 98 8.09 8.92 0.11
C ARG A 98 7.93 10.00 -0.95
N HIS A 99 7.56 9.62 -2.18
CA HIS A 99 7.30 10.57 -3.26
C HIS A 99 6.18 11.55 -2.90
N LEU A 100 5.13 11.05 -2.27
CA LEU A 100 4.00 11.87 -1.78
C LEU A 100 4.29 12.57 -0.44
N MET A 101 5.52 12.47 0.08
CA MET A 101 5.93 13.04 1.38
C MET A 101 5.05 12.58 2.57
N LEU A 102 4.47 11.39 2.47
CA LEU A 102 3.67 10.82 3.55
C LEU A 102 4.55 10.43 4.74
N PRO A 103 4.07 10.59 5.98
CA PRO A 103 4.79 10.14 7.17
C PRO A 103 5.05 8.64 7.15
N MET A 104 6.29 8.23 7.45
CA MET A 104 6.66 6.81 7.57
C MET A 104 6.16 6.18 8.88
N GLU A 105 5.75 6.99 9.84
CA GLU A 105 5.13 6.56 11.09
C GLU A 105 3.64 6.31 10.88
N ALA A 106 3.18 5.09 11.16
CA ALA A 106 1.79 4.68 10.92
C ALA A 106 0.75 5.58 11.61
N GLY A 107 1.03 6.04 12.84
CA GLY A 107 0.14 6.95 13.56
C GLY A 107 -0.07 8.27 12.83
N LYS A 108 1.01 8.87 12.34
CA LYS A 108 0.95 10.13 11.57
C LYS A 108 0.30 9.93 10.18
N ALA A 109 0.50 8.77 9.57
CA ALA A 109 -0.18 8.44 8.31
C ALA A 109 -1.72 8.34 8.51
N ILE A 110 -2.18 7.83 9.67
CA ILE A 110 -3.60 7.81 10.02
C ILE A 110 -4.13 9.25 10.22
N ASP A 111 -3.31 10.15 10.79
CA ASP A 111 -3.72 11.56 10.96
C ASP A 111 -3.96 12.24 9.60
N ILE A 112 -3.11 11.98 8.59
CA ILE A 112 -3.33 12.45 7.22
C ILE A 112 -4.63 11.87 6.63
N ILE A 113 -4.92 10.59 6.89
CA ILE A 113 -6.18 9.97 6.45
C ILE A 113 -7.39 10.69 7.08
N ASN A 114 -7.29 11.12 8.34
CA ASN A 114 -8.36 11.85 9.02
C ASN A 114 -8.63 13.24 8.40
N GLU A 115 -7.62 13.88 7.79
CA GLU A 115 -7.79 15.13 7.04
C GLU A 115 -8.66 14.91 5.81
N CYS A 116 -8.61 13.73 5.22
CA CYS A 116 -9.42 13.30 4.08
C CYS A 116 -9.29 14.23 2.85
N GLU A 117 -8.11 14.79 2.64
CA GLU A 117 -7.78 15.53 1.43
C GLU A 117 -7.45 14.57 0.30
N ILE A 118 -8.18 14.66 -0.81
CA ILE A 118 -8.05 13.75 -1.95
C ILE A 118 -7.40 14.49 -3.12
N HIS A 119 -6.31 13.94 -3.63
CA HIS A 119 -5.58 14.44 -4.78
C HIS A 119 -5.66 13.45 -5.94
N THR A 120 -5.76 13.97 -7.16
CA THR A 120 -5.65 13.13 -8.37
C THR A 120 -4.19 13.02 -8.75
N LEU A 121 -3.74 11.79 -9.01
CA LEU A 121 -2.38 11.48 -9.41
C LEU A 121 -2.36 10.76 -10.74
N ASP A 122 -1.31 11.02 -11.52
CA ASP A 122 -1.01 10.23 -12.71
C ASP A 122 -0.44 8.86 -12.32
N TYR A 123 -0.64 7.89 -13.19
CA TYR A 123 -0.04 6.56 -13.09
C TYR A 123 0.54 6.14 -14.44
N GLY A 124 1.46 5.20 -14.45
CA GLY A 124 2.02 4.68 -15.69
C GLY A 124 1.35 3.39 -16.13
N LEU A 125 1.43 3.11 -17.43
CA LEU A 125 1.01 1.84 -18.03
C LEU A 125 2.20 1.14 -18.68
N ILE A 126 2.32 -0.16 -18.48
CA ILE A 126 3.23 -1.04 -19.20
C ILE A 126 2.48 -2.29 -19.63
N ASN A 127 2.37 -2.54 -20.94
CA ASN A 127 1.53 -3.60 -21.52
C ASN A 127 0.11 -3.59 -20.92
N ASP A 128 -0.54 -2.43 -20.91
CA ASP A 128 -1.88 -2.18 -20.35
C ASP A 128 -2.01 -2.44 -18.84
N MET A 129 -0.90 -2.71 -18.15
CA MET A 129 -0.89 -2.94 -16.72
C MET A 129 -0.51 -1.67 -15.96
N PRO A 130 -1.37 -1.15 -15.06
CA PRO A 130 -1.05 0.02 -14.26
C PRO A 130 0.13 -0.25 -13.32
N PHE A 131 1.02 0.74 -13.20
CA PHE A 131 2.06 0.76 -12.18
C PHE A 131 2.12 2.13 -11.51
N PHE A 132 2.55 2.12 -10.26
CA PHE A 132 2.64 3.31 -9.41
C PHE A 132 4.06 3.45 -8.89
N CYS A 133 4.60 4.67 -8.95
CA CYS A 133 5.95 5.07 -8.61
C CYS A 133 6.98 4.76 -9.70
N THR A 134 7.46 3.54 -9.82
CA THR A 134 8.50 3.17 -10.79
C THR A 134 8.23 1.81 -11.43
N CYS A 135 8.68 1.64 -12.66
CA CYS A 135 8.85 0.34 -13.29
C CYS A 135 10.26 0.25 -13.88
N GLY A 136 10.78 -0.96 -14.00
CA GLY A 136 12.11 -1.20 -14.55
C GLY A 136 12.15 -2.44 -15.43
N MET A 137 13.10 -2.47 -16.37
CA MET A 137 13.39 -3.64 -17.21
C MET A 137 14.89 -3.89 -17.28
N GLY A 138 15.27 -5.04 -17.80
CA GLY A 138 16.69 -5.40 -17.92
C GLY A 138 17.32 -5.66 -16.54
N PHE A 139 18.41 -4.96 -16.22
CA PHE A 139 19.16 -5.16 -14.97
C PHE A 139 18.32 -4.96 -13.72
N ASP A 140 17.52 -3.91 -13.67
CA ASP A 140 16.65 -3.61 -12.51
C ASP A 140 15.62 -4.71 -12.27
N ALA A 141 14.99 -5.22 -13.34
CA ALA A 141 14.05 -6.33 -13.26
C ALA A 141 14.73 -7.63 -12.79
N PHE A 142 15.96 -7.89 -13.28
CA PHE A 142 16.75 -9.05 -12.86
C PHE A 142 17.09 -8.99 -11.36
N ILE A 143 17.54 -7.83 -10.87
CA ILE A 143 17.84 -7.63 -9.43
C ILE A 143 16.57 -7.77 -8.59
N SER A 144 15.46 -7.17 -9.04
CA SER A 144 14.17 -7.29 -8.35
C SER A 144 13.71 -8.74 -8.24
N LYS A 145 13.88 -9.54 -9.31
CA LYS A 145 13.58 -10.98 -9.31
C LYS A 145 14.46 -11.73 -8.30
N LYS A 146 15.79 -11.53 -8.34
CA LYS A 146 16.72 -12.13 -7.37
C LYS A 146 16.39 -11.76 -5.94
N PHE A 147 16.04 -10.49 -5.69
CA PHE A 147 15.61 -10.03 -4.37
C PHE A 147 14.34 -10.75 -3.88
N ALA A 148 13.36 -10.95 -4.76
CA ALA A 148 12.13 -11.69 -4.44
C ALA A 148 12.43 -13.18 -4.12
N GLU A 149 13.37 -13.80 -4.85
CA GLU A 149 13.77 -15.21 -4.67
C GLU A 149 14.63 -15.43 -3.41
N ALA A 150 15.36 -14.41 -2.96
CA ALA A 150 16.29 -14.53 -1.81
C ALA A 150 15.61 -14.78 -0.46
N GLY A 151 14.29 -14.63 -0.36
CA GLY A 151 13.50 -14.89 0.87
C GLY A 151 13.83 -13.97 2.05
N LYS A 152 14.88 -13.17 1.97
CA LYS A 152 15.27 -12.16 2.97
C LYS A 152 14.91 -10.78 2.44
N ARG A 153 14.32 -9.95 3.29
CA ARG A 153 13.88 -8.59 2.94
C ARG A 153 14.76 -7.55 3.61
N GLY A 154 14.98 -6.43 2.93
CA GLY A 154 15.73 -5.29 3.46
C GLY A 154 16.69 -4.71 2.43
N LEU A 155 17.07 -3.45 2.62
CA LEU A 155 17.98 -2.71 1.73
C LEU A 155 19.35 -3.40 1.59
N MET A 156 19.86 -4.00 2.65
CA MET A 156 21.15 -4.72 2.65
C MET A 156 21.10 -5.91 1.70
N THR A 157 20.04 -6.71 1.70
CA THR A 157 19.87 -7.85 0.78
C THR A 157 19.79 -7.39 -0.67
N TYR A 158 19.15 -6.24 -0.93
CA TYR A 158 19.13 -5.64 -2.25
C TYR A 158 20.54 -5.26 -2.71
N MET A 159 21.31 -4.56 -1.86
CA MET A 159 22.69 -4.16 -2.14
C MET A 159 23.62 -5.37 -2.38
N GLU A 160 23.50 -6.43 -1.61
CA GLU A 160 24.27 -7.67 -1.80
C GLU A 160 23.99 -8.33 -3.16
N ASN A 161 22.75 -8.26 -3.66
CA ASN A 161 22.37 -8.81 -4.96
C ASN A 161 22.80 -7.91 -6.14
N VAL A 162 23.02 -6.63 -5.91
CA VAL A 162 23.57 -5.70 -6.92
C VAL A 162 25.06 -5.90 -7.10
N LEU A 163 25.79 -6.26 -6.02
CA LEU A 163 27.25 -6.41 -6.01
C LEU A 163 27.75 -7.81 -6.41
N LYS A 164 26.88 -8.77 -6.58
CA LYS A 164 27.15 -10.14 -7.08
C LYS A 164 26.81 -10.26 -8.56
#